data_f89d87f67562d71a1826f97f23bead8c
#
_entry.id   f89d87f67562d71a1826f97f23bead8c
#
_cell.length_a   1.000
_cell.length_b   1.000
_cell.length_c   1.000
_cell.angle_alpha   90.00
_cell.angle_beta   90.00
_cell.angle_gamma   90.00
#
_symmetry.space_group_name_H-M   'P 1'
#
loop_
_entity.id
_entity.type
_entity.pdbx_description
1 polymer ?
#
loop_
_entity_poly.entity_id
_entity_poly.type
_entity_poly.pdbx_seq_one_letter_code
_entity_poly.pdbx_strand_id
1 'polypeptide(L)'
;MHLFGQERQVVRLLEGWQENRMKRRAIVWALAFALLVVAWANPQWGTKQEAVKSKGIEVFIALDLSQSMLAEDIAPSRLERARRFAADLALQLRGNKIGLILFAGTAYLQVPLTMDYAAVALFANSVSPENIPDQGTSISAAIQVAKRYFSQGQKGGKALILISDGEDHEASVPEELEGLRTGGTNVFALGVGTAQGSFIPVQTGGQEDYKRDAQGAPVRSRLNEQMLRELASEGGGRYFNLISGNESTMQQLLTQINRIEKREMEQRVFSEYESYFQPFIFIALLLWLLEYCWPFGRRGASAA
;
A
#
# COMPACT_ATOMS: atom_id res chain seq x y z
N MET A 1 11.05 68.68 -34.48
CA MET A 1 10.32 69.17 -33.32
C MET A 1 9.25 70.22 -33.66
N HIS A 2 9.02 70.59 -34.92
CA HIS A 2 8.03 71.57 -35.33
C HIS A 2 6.63 71.01 -35.58
N LEU A 3 6.34 69.75 -35.31
CA LEU A 3 5.05 69.11 -35.59
C LEU A 3 4.10 69.05 -34.40
N PHE A 4 4.50 69.48 -33.19
CA PHE A 4 3.65 69.35 -31.98
C PHE A 4 3.33 70.63 -31.24
N GLY A 5 3.17 71.77 -31.92
CA GLY A 5 2.69 73.03 -31.36
C GLY A 5 3.82 73.96 -30.88
N GLN A 6 3.43 75.19 -30.43
CA GLN A 6 4.38 76.22 -29.99
C GLN A 6 5.13 75.74 -28.71
N GLU A 7 6.46 75.89 -28.63
CA GLU A 7 7.32 75.48 -27.51
C GLU A 7 6.74 75.83 -26.12
N ARG A 8 6.08 76.99 -25.99
CA ARG A 8 5.46 77.41 -24.72
C ARG A 8 4.27 76.47 -24.27
N GLN A 9 3.58 75.81 -25.21
CA GLN A 9 2.52 74.92 -24.87
C GLN A 9 3.04 73.53 -24.49
N VAL A 10 4.11 73.10 -25.12
CA VAL A 10 4.81 71.85 -24.80
C VAL A 10 5.47 71.92 -23.43
N VAL A 11 6.13 73.08 -23.10
CA VAL A 11 6.70 73.32 -21.78
C VAL A 11 5.64 73.31 -20.68
N ARG A 12 4.44 73.91 -20.87
CA ARG A 12 3.36 73.85 -19.87
C ARG A 12 2.78 72.44 -19.67
N LEU A 13 2.79 71.60 -20.71
CA LEU A 13 2.36 70.21 -20.61
C LEU A 13 3.43 69.36 -19.88
N LEU A 14 4.68 69.79 -19.91
CA LEU A 14 5.82 69.15 -19.24
C LEU A 14 6.08 69.73 -17.82
N GLU A 15 5.35 70.82 -17.41
CA GLU A 15 5.40 71.41 -16.06
C GLU A 15 4.82 70.45 -15.01
N GLY A 16 5.48 69.42 -14.66
CA GLY A 16 5.07 68.36 -13.73
C GLY A 16 5.74 67.05 -14.05
N TRP A 17 6.45 67.00 -15.18
CA TRP A 17 7.19 65.81 -15.56
C TRP A 17 8.48 65.67 -14.72
N GLN A 18 8.40 64.90 -13.63
CA GLN A 18 9.55 64.56 -12.83
C GLN A 18 10.10 63.19 -13.31
N GLU A 19 11.11 63.22 -14.12
CA GLU A 19 11.78 62.00 -14.67
C GLU A 19 12.10 60.97 -13.58
N ASN A 20 12.54 61.42 -12.41
CA ASN A 20 12.82 60.55 -11.28
C ASN A 20 11.55 59.84 -10.69
N ARG A 21 10.40 60.46 -10.83
CA ARG A 21 9.14 59.82 -10.38
C ARG A 21 8.67 58.73 -11.35
N MET A 22 8.80 58.95 -12.64
CA MET A 22 8.50 57.94 -13.64
C MET A 22 9.41 56.74 -13.52
N LYS A 23 10.72 56.99 -13.32
CA LYS A 23 11.69 55.91 -13.10
C LYS A 23 11.34 55.08 -11.86
N ARG A 24 10.99 55.73 -10.72
CA ARG A 24 10.56 55.03 -9.50
C ARG A 24 9.31 54.19 -9.72
N ARG A 25 8.28 54.76 -10.40
CA ARG A 25 7.07 54.00 -10.76
C ARG A 25 7.39 52.80 -11.61
N ALA A 26 8.18 52.96 -12.67
CA ALA A 26 8.56 51.87 -13.55
C ALA A 26 9.27 50.76 -12.78
N ILE A 27 10.11 51.12 -11.81
CA ILE A 27 10.81 50.15 -10.97
C ILE A 27 9.80 49.42 -10.06
N VAL A 28 8.86 50.10 -9.40
CA VAL A 28 7.83 49.46 -8.55
C VAL A 28 6.95 48.51 -9.37
N TRP A 29 6.53 48.95 -10.55
CA TRP A 29 5.73 48.09 -11.44
C TRP A 29 6.50 46.89 -11.95
N ALA A 30 7.78 47.05 -12.30
CA ALA A 30 8.64 45.96 -12.73
C ALA A 30 8.87 44.97 -11.59
N LEU A 31 9.04 45.46 -10.36
CA LEU A 31 9.21 44.61 -9.17
C LEU A 31 7.91 43.84 -8.84
N ALA A 32 6.76 44.50 -8.87
CA ALA A 32 5.46 43.85 -8.65
C ALA A 32 5.19 42.79 -9.72
N PHE A 33 5.50 43.11 -10.99
CA PHE A 33 5.37 42.14 -12.08
C PHE A 33 6.30 40.93 -11.92
N ALA A 34 7.58 41.17 -11.55
CA ALA A 34 8.53 40.09 -11.27
C ALA A 34 8.03 39.16 -10.15
N LEU A 35 7.46 39.75 -9.06
CA LEU A 35 6.87 38.95 -7.98
C LEU A 35 5.66 38.14 -8.44
N LEU A 36 4.82 38.66 -9.34
CA LEU A 36 3.71 37.91 -9.94
C LEU A 36 4.21 36.75 -10.82
N VAL A 37 5.31 36.96 -11.56
CA VAL A 37 5.92 35.87 -12.36
C VAL A 37 6.46 34.78 -11.44
N VAL A 38 7.11 35.15 -10.33
CA VAL A 38 7.56 34.19 -9.33
C VAL A 38 6.39 33.46 -8.68
N ALA A 39 5.30 34.17 -8.37
CA ALA A 39 4.07 33.53 -7.85
C ALA A 39 3.46 32.56 -8.85
N TRP A 40 3.46 32.88 -10.15
CA TRP A 40 2.98 31.99 -11.21
C TRP A 40 3.88 30.74 -11.34
N ALA A 41 5.17 30.88 -11.17
CA ALA A 41 6.10 29.74 -11.16
C ALA A 41 5.83 28.77 -10.00
N ASN A 42 4.92 29.16 -9.07
CA ASN A 42 4.46 28.37 -7.93
C ASN A 42 5.60 27.66 -7.20
N PRO A 43 6.52 28.40 -6.53
CA PRO A 43 7.64 27.79 -5.85
C PRO A 43 7.12 26.86 -4.77
N GLN A 44 7.49 25.58 -4.89
CA GLN A 44 7.09 24.50 -4.00
C GLN A 44 8.27 24.11 -3.11
N TRP A 45 8.08 24.18 -1.80
CA TRP A 45 9.11 23.84 -0.84
C TRP A 45 8.53 23.00 0.30
N GLY A 46 9.26 21.93 0.65
CA GLY A 46 8.84 21.00 1.71
C GLY A 46 7.81 19.97 1.25
N THR A 47 7.78 18.86 1.92
CA THR A 47 6.77 17.81 1.78
C THR A 47 5.89 17.82 3.01
N LYS A 48 4.61 18.07 2.86
CA LYS A 48 3.63 17.90 3.94
C LYS A 48 3.33 16.41 4.07
N GLN A 49 3.76 15.79 5.15
CA GLN A 49 3.35 14.44 5.49
C GLN A 49 2.02 14.53 6.24
N GLU A 50 0.93 14.29 5.59
CA GLU A 50 -0.35 14.06 6.28
C GLU A 50 -0.40 12.61 6.75
N ALA A 51 -0.37 12.40 8.05
CA ALA A 51 -0.65 11.12 8.65
C ALA A 51 -2.17 10.88 8.62
N VAL A 52 -2.65 10.15 7.63
CA VAL A 52 -4.05 9.70 7.63
C VAL A 52 -4.17 8.56 8.63
N LYS A 53 -4.89 8.80 9.72
CA LYS A 53 -5.23 7.76 10.71
C LYS A 53 -6.33 6.89 10.15
N SER A 54 -6.02 5.65 9.84
CA SER A 54 -6.97 4.61 9.48
C SER A 54 -7.09 3.60 10.60
N LYS A 55 -8.30 3.10 10.88
CA LYS A 55 -8.49 1.98 11.81
C LYS A 55 -8.50 0.68 11.04
N GLY A 56 -7.53 -0.18 11.30
CA GLY A 56 -7.40 -1.46 10.62
C GLY A 56 -6.60 -2.47 11.44
N ILE A 57 -6.39 -3.65 10.85
CA ILE A 57 -5.55 -4.72 11.40
C ILE A 57 -4.38 -5.01 10.47
N GLU A 58 -3.38 -5.73 10.97
CA GLU A 58 -2.30 -6.30 10.17
C GLU A 58 -2.66 -7.73 9.79
N VAL A 59 -2.62 -8.04 8.51
CA VAL A 59 -2.97 -9.37 7.98
C VAL A 59 -1.81 -9.90 7.17
N PHE A 60 -1.28 -11.07 7.54
CA PHE A 60 -0.44 -11.83 6.62
C PHE A 60 -1.24 -12.97 6.00
N ILE A 61 -1.14 -13.11 4.69
CA ILE A 61 -1.58 -14.26 3.94
C ILE A 61 -0.36 -15.13 3.72
N ALA A 62 -0.36 -16.35 4.30
CA ALA A 62 0.68 -17.34 4.09
C ALA A 62 0.18 -18.38 3.10
N LEU A 63 0.83 -18.44 1.94
CA LEU A 63 0.45 -19.31 0.83
C LEU A 63 1.44 -20.46 0.69
N ASP A 64 0.92 -21.65 0.75
CA ASP A 64 1.66 -22.90 0.56
C ASP A 64 2.00 -23.10 -0.92
N LEU A 65 3.28 -23.29 -1.21
CA LEU A 65 3.82 -23.58 -2.54
C LEU A 65 4.46 -24.97 -2.63
N SER A 66 4.15 -25.85 -1.68
CA SER A 66 4.63 -27.24 -1.70
C SER A 66 4.14 -27.99 -2.93
N GLN A 67 4.83 -29.05 -3.31
CA GLN A 67 4.46 -29.84 -4.48
C GLN A 67 3.08 -30.50 -4.35
N SER A 68 2.61 -30.79 -3.13
CA SER A 68 1.26 -31.32 -2.87
C SER A 68 0.16 -30.38 -3.35
N MET A 69 0.43 -29.06 -3.37
CA MET A 69 -0.49 -28.05 -3.88
C MET A 69 -0.68 -28.09 -5.41
N LEU A 70 0.12 -28.84 -6.14
CA LEU A 70 -0.08 -29.10 -7.56
C LEU A 70 -1.16 -30.15 -7.82
N ALA A 71 -1.63 -30.89 -6.80
CA ALA A 71 -2.69 -31.88 -6.93
C ALA A 71 -3.97 -31.27 -7.51
N GLU A 72 -4.66 -32.06 -8.36
CA GLU A 72 -5.80 -31.63 -9.18
C GLU A 72 -7.14 -32.19 -8.70
N ASP A 73 -7.25 -32.54 -7.42
CA ASP A 73 -8.53 -32.94 -6.81
C ASP A 73 -9.53 -31.78 -6.68
N ILE A 74 -9.04 -30.56 -6.87
CA ILE A 74 -9.83 -29.34 -7.03
C ILE A 74 -9.38 -28.65 -8.32
N ALA A 75 -10.31 -28.41 -9.24
CA ALA A 75 -10.00 -27.81 -10.53
C ALA A 75 -9.64 -26.30 -10.40
N PRO A 76 -8.62 -25.81 -11.13
CA PRO A 76 -7.70 -26.55 -12.01
C PRO A 76 -6.61 -27.28 -11.23
N SER A 77 -6.13 -26.74 -10.10
CA SER A 77 -5.27 -27.35 -9.10
C SER A 77 -5.51 -26.66 -7.74
N ARG A 78 -5.04 -27.26 -6.63
CA ARG A 78 -5.11 -26.64 -5.30
C ARG A 78 -4.41 -25.29 -5.29
N LEU A 79 -3.20 -25.22 -5.85
CA LEU A 79 -2.40 -23.99 -5.90
C LEU A 79 -3.12 -22.87 -6.67
N GLU A 80 -3.66 -23.18 -7.84
CA GLU A 80 -4.36 -22.18 -8.64
C GLU A 80 -5.59 -21.63 -7.93
N ARG A 81 -6.32 -22.53 -7.23
CA ARG A 81 -7.44 -22.14 -6.38
C ARG A 81 -7.00 -21.26 -5.21
N ALA A 82 -5.93 -21.63 -4.54
CA ALA A 82 -5.36 -20.88 -3.41
C ALA A 82 -4.86 -19.49 -3.82
N ARG A 83 -4.16 -19.38 -4.94
CA ARG A 83 -3.66 -18.13 -5.51
C ARG A 83 -4.79 -17.15 -5.81
N ARG A 84 -5.83 -17.60 -6.52
CA ARG A 84 -7.01 -16.78 -6.85
C ARG A 84 -7.71 -16.31 -5.58
N PHE A 85 -7.92 -17.22 -4.63
CA PHE A 85 -8.55 -16.87 -3.36
C PHE A 85 -7.71 -15.83 -2.58
N ALA A 86 -6.39 -16.01 -2.51
CA ALA A 86 -5.49 -15.08 -1.83
C ALA A 86 -5.51 -13.69 -2.49
N ALA A 87 -5.53 -13.62 -3.83
CA ALA A 87 -5.62 -12.38 -4.57
C ALA A 87 -6.97 -11.66 -4.34
N ASP A 88 -8.09 -12.40 -4.42
CA ASP A 88 -9.42 -11.84 -4.17
C ASP A 88 -9.56 -11.36 -2.73
N LEU A 89 -9.03 -12.11 -1.76
CA LEU A 89 -9.01 -11.75 -0.35
C LEU A 89 -8.23 -10.45 -0.13
N ALA A 90 -7.06 -10.31 -0.76
CA ALA A 90 -6.27 -9.09 -0.66
C ALA A 90 -7.06 -7.85 -1.12
N LEU A 91 -7.81 -7.96 -2.21
CA LEU A 91 -8.63 -6.85 -2.73
C LEU A 91 -9.84 -6.52 -1.84
N GLN A 92 -10.33 -7.48 -1.05
CA GLN A 92 -11.49 -7.27 -0.16
C GLN A 92 -11.11 -6.78 1.25
N LEU A 93 -9.86 -6.95 1.68
CA LEU A 93 -9.36 -6.53 3.00
C LEU A 93 -8.99 -5.04 3.07
N ARG A 94 -9.68 -4.18 2.32
CA ARG A 94 -9.42 -2.73 2.29
C ARG A 94 -9.51 -2.11 3.68
N GLY A 95 -8.61 -1.15 3.94
CA GLY A 95 -8.49 -0.50 5.24
C GLY A 95 -7.55 -1.22 6.23
N ASN A 96 -7.02 -2.40 5.85
CA ASN A 96 -6.04 -3.16 6.63
C ASN A 96 -4.67 -3.10 5.95
N LYS A 97 -3.59 -3.38 6.70
CA LYS A 97 -2.28 -3.63 6.10
C LYS A 97 -2.15 -5.11 5.81
N ILE A 98 -1.80 -5.44 4.58
CA ILE A 98 -1.71 -6.83 4.11
C ILE A 98 -0.29 -7.13 3.66
N GLY A 99 0.23 -8.28 4.05
CA GLY A 99 1.48 -8.83 3.55
C GLY A 99 1.28 -10.25 3.00
N LEU A 100 2.24 -10.72 2.20
CA LEU A 100 2.24 -12.05 1.62
C LEU A 100 3.49 -12.80 2.06
N ILE A 101 3.28 -13.97 2.62
CA ILE A 101 4.32 -14.94 2.99
C ILE A 101 4.15 -16.14 2.07
N LEU A 102 5.24 -16.63 1.51
CA LEU A 102 5.31 -17.87 0.75
C LEU A 102 6.04 -18.90 1.56
N PHE A 103 5.54 -20.14 1.56
CA PHE A 103 6.20 -21.21 2.27
C PHE A 103 6.07 -22.57 1.55
N ALA A 104 7.06 -23.42 1.78
CA ALA A 104 7.12 -24.84 1.46
C ALA A 104 8.01 -25.50 2.51
N GLY A 105 9.14 -26.09 2.18
CA GLY A 105 10.15 -26.55 3.16
C GLY A 105 10.78 -25.40 3.97
N THR A 106 10.80 -24.20 3.41
CA THR A 106 11.20 -22.93 4.06
C THR A 106 10.14 -21.85 3.83
N ALA A 107 10.24 -20.73 4.55
CA ALA A 107 9.31 -19.62 4.38
C ALA A 107 10.01 -18.27 4.26
N TYR A 108 9.45 -17.35 3.46
CA TYR A 108 9.93 -15.99 3.31
C TYR A 108 8.82 -14.97 3.06
N LEU A 109 9.14 -13.73 3.40
CA LEU A 109 8.28 -12.62 3.16
C LEU A 109 8.38 -12.19 1.69
N GLN A 110 7.30 -12.40 0.92
CA GLN A 110 7.21 -11.97 -0.48
C GLN A 110 6.80 -10.50 -0.58
N VAL A 111 5.79 -10.10 0.18
CA VAL A 111 5.32 -8.71 0.23
C VAL A 111 5.22 -8.28 1.69
N PRO A 112 5.93 -7.22 2.11
CA PRO A 112 5.79 -6.66 3.45
C PRO A 112 4.40 -6.04 3.64
N LEU A 113 4.02 -5.77 4.90
CA LEU A 113 2.74 -5.14 5.24
C LEU A 113 2.56 -3.82 4.51
N THR A 114 1.61 -3.77 3.59
CA THR A 114 1.28 -2.63 2.73
C THR A 114 -0.23 -2.40 2.65
N MET A 115 -0.63 -1.23 2.18
CA MET A 115 -2.02 -0.93 1.79
C MET A 115 -2.20 -0.96 0.26
N ASP A 116 -1.18 -1.39 -0.48
CA ASP A 116 -1.27 -1.64 -1.91
C ASP A 116 -1.82 -3.05 -2.17
N TYR A 117 -3.14 -3.15 -2.15
CA TYR A 117 -3.88 -4.41 -2.34
C TYR A 117 -3.67 -4.99 -3.73
N ALA A 118 -3.48 -4.13 -4.74
CA ALA A 118 -3.28 -4.55 -6.11
C ALA A 118 -1.91 -5.23 -6.28
N ALA A 119 -0.87 -4.70 -5.65
CA ALA A 119 0.45 -5.33 -5.63
C ALA A 119 0.40 -6.71 -4.95
N VAL A 120 -0.25 -6.82 -3.78
CA VAL A 120 -0.38 -8.12 -3.08
C VAL A 120 -1.14 -9.13 -3.94
N ALA A 121 -2.26 -8.73 -4.57
CA ALA A 121 -3.04 -9.59 -5.45
C ALA A 121 -2.23 -10.04 -6.68
N LEU A 122 -1.47 -9.14 -7.28
CA LEU A 122 -0.60 -9.44 -8.42
C LEU A 122 0.45 -10.48 -8.04
N PHE A 123 1.15 -10.28 -6.93
CA PHE A 123 2.15 -11.24 -6.45
C PHE A 123 1.51 -12.58 -6.10
N ALA A 124 0.37 -12.61 -5.39
CA ALA A 124 -0.33 -13.85 -5.07
C ALA A 124 -0.70 -14.67 -6.33
N ASN A 125 -1.09 -14.01 -7.41
CA ASN A 125 -1.41 -14.68 -8.67
C ASN A 125 -0.18 -15.16 -9.47
N SER A 126 1.00 -14.56 -9.25
CA SER A 126 2.20 -14.83 -10.06
C SER A 126 3.13 -15.89 -9.48
N VAL A 127 2.89 -16.33 -8.23
CA VAL A 127 3.77 -17.29 -7.55
C VAL A 127 3.65 -18.70 -8.12
N SER A 128 4.75 -19.45 -8.10
CA SER A 128 4.80 -20.86 -8.48
C SER A 128 5.67 -21.66 -7.49
N PRO A 129 5.57 -22.99 -7.44
CA PRO A 129 6.42 -23.83 -6.57
C PRO A 129 7.91 -23.66 -6.83
N GLU A 130 8.29 -23.22 -8.02
CA GLU A 130 9.69 -22.95 -8.40
C GLU A 130 10.27 -21.74 -7.66
N ASN A 131 9.43 -20.88 -7.08
CA ASN A 131 9.89 -19.74 -6.29
C ASN A 131 10.57 -20.20 -4.97
N ILE A 132 10.31 -21.45 -4.52
CA ILE A 132 10.90 -22.00 -3.30
C ILE A 132 11.80 -23.20 -3.65
N PRO A 133 13.14 -23.09 -3.50
CA PRO A 133 14.04 -24.19 -3.79
C PRO A 133 13.83 -25.40 -2.89
N ASP A 134 13.62 -25.14 -1.59
CA ASP A 134 13.43 -26.19 -0.59
C ASP A 134 11.98 -26.66 -0.59
N GLN A 135 11.76 -27.82 -1.19
CA GLN A 135 10.44 -28.44 -1.24
C GLN A 135 10.13 -29.17 0.08
N GLY A 136 8.88 -29.33 0.39
CA GLY A 136 8.35 -29.84 1.65
C GLY A 136 7.25 -28.93 2.13
N THR A 137 6.83 -29.05 3.38
CA THR A 137 5.85 -28.18 4.00
C THR A 137 6.25 -27.92 5.44
N SER A 138 6.57 -26.67 5.78
CA SER A 138 6.89 -26.22 7.12
C SER A 138 5.99 -25.05 7.51
N ILE A 139 4.89 -25.38 8.17
CA ILE A 139 3.96 -24.37 8.70
C ILE A 139 4.63 -23.56 9.81
N SER A 140 5.49 -24.18 10.60
CA SER A 140 6.25 -23.51 11.65
C SER A 140 7.11 -22.38 11.09
N ALA A 141 7.77 -22.60 9.95
CA ALA A 141 8.56 -21.56 9.27
C ALA A 141 7.69 -20.36 8.85
N ALA A 142 6.49 -20.60 8.30
CA ALA A 142 5.55 -19.54 7.95
C ALA A 142 5.13 -18.73 9.17
N ILE A 143 4.84 -19.39 10.29
CA ILE A 143 4.48 -18.76 11.57
C ILE A 143 5.64 -17.91 12.11
N GLN A 144 6.87 -18.40 12.07
CA GLN A 144 8.06 -17.65 12.49
C GLN A 144 8.28 -16.38 11.67
N VAL A 145 8.11 -16.47 10.33
CA VAL A 145 8.18 -15.31 9.45
C VAL A 145 7.09 -14.31 9.83
N ALA A 146 5.83 -14.72 9.99
CA ALA A 146 4.75 -13.85 10.40
C ALA A 146 5.05 -13.15 11.74
N LYS A 147 5.51 -13.92 12.75
CA LYS A 147 5.88 -13.41 14.07
C LYS A 147 6.98 -12.34 14.00
N ARG A 148 7.97 -12.54 13.11
CA ARG A 148 9.09 -11.59 12.92
C ARG A 148 8.64 -10.28 12.30
N TYR A 149 7.71 -10.32 11.36
CA TYR A 149 7.32 -9.16 10.55
C TYR A 149 6.04 -8.47 11.00
N PHE A 150 5.26 -9.04 11.91
CA PHE A 150 4.23 -8.28 12.60
C PHE A 150 4.84 -7.18 13.47
N SER A 151 4.19 -6.03 13.54
CA SER A 151 4.65 -4.89 14.34
C SER A 151 4.83 -5.27 15.80
N GLN A 152 6.08 -5.21 16.28
CA GLN A 152 6.41 -5.58 17.64
C GLN A 152 5.94 -4.51 18.65
N GLY A 153 5.55 -4.97 19.83
CA GLY A 153 5.17 -4.08 20.94
C GLY A 153 3.81 -3.41 20.83
N GLN A 154 3.09 -3.60 19.74
CA GLN A 154 1.74 -3.07 19.57
C GLN A 154 0.71 -4.20 19.79
N LYS A 155 -0.12 -4.07 20.84
CA LYS A 155 -1.22 -5.02 21.12
C LYS A 155 -2.39 -4.79 20.16
N GLY A 156 -3.04 -5.89 19.76
CA GLY A 156 -4.29 -5.91 18.98
C GLY A 156 -4.14 -5.96 17.48
N GLY A 157 -5.20 -6.33 16.83
CA GLY A 157 -5.42 -6.22 15.39
C GLY A 157 -4.44 -6.97 14.48
N LYS A 158 -4.15 -8.25 14.74
CA LYS A 158 -3.28 -9.08 13.90
C LYS A 158 -3.98 -10.36 13.47
N ALA A 159 -3.83 -10.75 12.21
CA ALA A 159 -4.33 -12.01 11.67
C ALA A 159 -3.31 -12.68 10.77
N LEU A 160 -3.08 -13.96 10.96
CA LEU A 160 -2.35 -14.82 10.02
C LEU A 160 -3.38 -15.72 9.32
N ILE A 161 -3.41 -15.70 8.00
CA ILE A 161 -4.28 -16.52 7.17
C ILE A 161 -3.41 -17.52 6.45
N LEU A 162 -3.46 -18.77 6.88
CA LEU A 162 -2.70 -19.87 6.30
C LEU A 162 -3.55 -20.59 5.26
N ILE A 163 -3.04 -20.73 4.03
CA ILE A 163 -3.70 -21.45 2.94
C ILE A 163 -2.82 -22.64 2.56
N SER A 164 -3.25 -23.85 2.90
CA SER A 164 -2.48 -25.09 2.75
C SER A 164 -3.40 -26.32 2.65
N ASP A 165 -2.86 -27.44 2.24
CA ASP A 165 -3.50 -28.76 2.38
C ASP A 165 -3.23 -29.43 3.72
N GLY A 166 -2.35 -28.85 4.54
CA GLY A 166 -2.05 -29.32 5.89
C GLY A 166 -1.18 -30.59 5.93
N GLU A 167 -0.48 -30.93 4.87
CA GLU A 167 0.53 -32.01 4.87
C GLU A 167 1.84 -31.51 5.48
N ASP A 168 1.84 -31.23 6.78
CA ASP A 168 3.06 -30.85 7.54
C ASP A 168 3.60 -32.07 8.29
N HIS A 169 4.90 -32.22 8.30
CA HIS A 169 5.62 -33.31 8.98
C HIS A 169 6.37 -32.83 10.22
N GLU A 170 6.23 -31.56 10.63
CA GLU A 170 6.97 -30.99 11.74
C GLU A 170 6.15 -30.96 13.04
N ALA A 171 6.79 -31.40 14.13
CA ALA A 171 6.17 -31.43 15.46
C ALA A 171 6.22 -30.08 16.22
N SER A 172 6.84 -29.03 15.65
CA SER A 172 7.15 -27.77 16.34
C SER A 172 6.05 -26.69 16.28
N VAL A 173 4.97 -26.96 15.57
CA VAL A 173 3.88 -26.00 15.34
C VAL A 173 3.23 -25.45 16.63
N PRO A 174 2.99 -26.25 17.70
CA PRO A 174 2.33 -25.76 18.92
C PRO A 174 3.09 -24.64 19.66
N GLU A 175 4.43 -24.74 19.75
CA GLU A 175 5.24 -23.73 20.44
C GLU A 175 5.24 -22.37 19.71
N GLU A 176 5.28 -22.40 18.39
CA GLU A 176 5.24 -21.19 17.56
C GLU A 176 3.89 -20.49 17.60
N LEU A 177 2.80 -21.26 17.66
CA LEU A 177 1.44 -20.75 17.79
C LEU A 177 1.22 -20.01 19.12
N GLU A 178 1.73 -20.55 20.23
CA GLU A 178 1.62 -19.90 21.53
C GLU A 178 2.29 -18.52 21.52
N GLY A 179 3.45 -18.42 20.85
CA GLY A 179 4.14 -17.14 20.66
C GLY A 179 3.33 -16.12 19.84
N LEU A 180 2.54 -16.53 18.86
CA LEU A 180 1.66 -15.65 18.11
C LEU A 180 0.44 -15.25 18.93
N ARG A 181 -0.18 -16.19 19.63
CA ARG A 181 -1.38 -15.94 20.47
C ARG A 181 -1.09 -14.95 21.59
N THR A 182 0.03 -15.09 22.28
CA THR A 182 0.47 -14.13 23.31
C THR A 182 0.73 -12.73 22.73
N GLY A 183 1.09 -12.63 21.45
CA GLY A 183 1.20 -11.39 20.67
C GLY A 183 -0.13 -10.80 20.21
N GLY A 184 -1.29 -11.43 20.52
CA GLY A 184 -2.61 -10.98 20.11
C GLY A 184 -2.94 -11.25 18.64
N THR A 185 -2.30 -12.26 18.04
CA THR A 185 -2.54 -12.65 16.64
C THR A 185 -3.55 -13.80 16.58
N ASN A 186 -4.54 -13.68 15.69
CA ASN A 186 -5.48 -14.78 15.38
C ASN A 186 -5.00 -15.53 14.14
N VAL A 187 -4.99 -16.86 14.19
CA VAL A 187 -4.56 -17.71 13.07
C VAL A 187 -5.78 -18.37 12.43
N PHE A 188 -6.04 -18.06 11.18
CA PHE A 188 -7.08 -18.67 10.37
C PHE A 188 -6.46 -19.67 9.41
N ALA A 189 -6.98 -20.88 9.34
CA ALA A 189 -6.51 -21.89 8.42
C ALA A 189 -7.56 -22.16 7.33
N LEU A 190 -7.12 -22.13 6.08
CA LEU A 190 -7.91 -22.44 4.90
C LEU A 190 -7.38 -23.73 4.27
N GLY A 191 -8.17 -24.79 4.35
CA GLY A 191 -7.84 -26.07 3.77
C GLY A 191 -8.17 -26.12 2.29
N VAL A 192 -7.21 -26.53 1.48
CA VAL A 192 -7.33 -26.68 0.03
C VAL A 192 -7.04 -28.12 -0.35
N GLY A 193 -8.05 -28.83 -0.87
CA GLY A 193 -7.93 -30.24 -1.22
C GLY A 193 -9.14 -31.04 -0.76
N THR A 194 -9.15 -32.31 -1.10
CA THR A 194 -10.19 -33.26 -0.69
C THR A 194 -9.62 -34.34 0.24
N ALA A 195 -10.48 -34.96 1.03
CA ALA A 195 -10.09 -36.09 1.88
C ALA A 195 -9.67 -37.34 1.05
N GLN A 196 -10.21 -37.48 -0.17
CA GLN A 196 -9.80 -38.53 -1.11
C GLN A 196 -8.42 -38.28 -1.68
N GLY A 197 -8.08 -37.00 -1.90
CA GLY A 197 -6.82 -36.53 -2.47
C GLY A 197 -6.61 -36.92 -3.93
N SER A 198 -5.50 -36.49 -4.50
CA SER A 198 -5.06 -36.80 -5.86
C SER A 198 -3.58 -37.07 -5.91
N PHE A 199 -3.13 -37.64 -7.03
CA PHE A 199 -1.70 -37.76 -7.33
C PHE A 199 -1.12 -36.39 -7.69
N ILE A 200 0.17 -36.21 -7.38
CA ILE A 200 0.88 -34.97 -7.65
C ILE A 200 1.43 -35.02 -9.08
N PRO A 201 0.97 -34.20 -10.02
CA PRO A 201 1.47 -34.21 -11.39
C PRO A 201 2.90 -33.63 -11.42
N VAL A 202 3.76 -34.24 -12.24
CA VAL A 202 5.11 -33.76 -12.52
C VAL A 202 5.38 -33.90 -14.02
N GLN A 203 6.16 -32.98 -14.57
CA GLN A 203 6.59 -33.09 -15.97
C GLN A 203 7.98 -33.73 -16.03
N THR A 204 8.06 -34.92 -16.60
CA THR A 204 9.31 -35.63 -16.80
C THR A 204 9.54 -35.85 -18.29
N GLY A 205 10.56 -35.21 -18.86
CA GLY A 205 10.92 -35.38 -20.27
C GLY A 205 9.85 -34.95 -21.28
N GLY A 206 8.96 -34.00 -20.89
CA GLY A 206 7.87 -33.50 -21.75
C GLY A 206 6.61 -34.38 -21.75
N GLN A 207 6.55 -35.41 -20.90
CA GLN A 207 5.36 -36.22 -20.65
C GLN A 207 4.83 -35.96 -19.24
N GLU A 208 3.50 -35.97 -19.10
CA GLU A 208 2.85 -35.91 -17.80
C GLU A 208 3.06 -37.25 -17.07
N ASP A 209 3.62 -37.21 -15.87
CA ASP A 209 3.79 -38.32 -14.96
C ASP A 209 3.38 -37.88 -13.54
N TYR A 210 3.42 -38.78 -12.59
CA TYR A 210 3.12 -38.47 -11.19
C TYR A 210 4.38 -38.63 -10.33
N LYS A 211 4.48 -37.77 -9.30
CA LYS A 211 5.54 -37.88 -8.30
C LYS A 211 5.52 -39.27 -7.69
N ARG A 212 6.71 -39.90 -7.60
CA ARG A 212 6.88 -41.23 -7.06
C ARG A 212 7.67 -41.21 -5.75
N ASP A 213 7.34 -42.12 -4.85
CA ASP A 213 8.11 -42.34 -3.63
C ASP A 213 9.41 -43.11 -3.90
N ALA A 214 10.17 -43.38 -2.84
CA ALA A 214 11.43 -44.13 -2.92
C ALA A 214 11.27 -45.59 -3.43
N GLN A 215 10.03 -46.13 -3.38
CA GLN A 215 9.64 -47.45 -3.85
C GLN A 215 9.09 -47.44 -5.29
N GLY A 216 9.00 -46.26 -5.88
CA GLY A 216 8.48 -46.07 -7.24
C GLY A 216 6.97 -46.01 -7.35
N ALA A 217 6.24 -46.03 -6.25
CA ALA A 217 4.76 -45.87 -6.24
C ALA A 217 4.35 -44.40 -6.37
N PRO A 218 3.24 -44.08 -7.08
CA PRO A 218 2.78 -42.70 -7.21
C PRO A 218 2.33 -42.16 -5.85
N VAL A 219 2.81 -40.95 -5.49
CA VAL A 219 2.48 -40.27 -4.24
C VAL A 219 1.09 -39.63 -4.36
N ARG A 220 0.21 -39.96 -3.41
CA ARG A 220 -1.10 -39.37 -3.28
C ARG A 220 -1.10 -38.37 -2.13
N SER A 221 -1.38 -37.12 -2.42
CA SER A 221 -1.59 -36.07 -1.44
C SER A 221 -3.07 -35.96 -1.03
N ARG A 222 -3.35 -35.69 0.26
CA ARG A 222 -4.67 -35.55 0.82
C ARG A 222 -4.76 -34.33 1.73
N LEU A 223 -5.94 -33.71 1.79
CA LEU A 223 -6.18 -32.65 2.76
C LEU A 223 -6.15 -33.22 4.19
N ASN A 224 -5.28 -32.68 5.03
CA ASN A 224 -5.25 -32.94 6.46
C ASN A 224 -6.10 -31.90 7.22
N GLU A 225 -7.42 -32.06 7.14
CA GLU A 225 -8.36 -31.13 7.73
C GLU A 225 -8.25 -31.06 9.26
N GLN A 226 -7.97 -32.20 9.90
CA GLN A 226 -7.87 -32.27 11.36
C GLN A 226 -6.74 -31.38 11.87
N MET A 227 -5.55 -31.50 11.31
CA MET A 227 -4.38 -30.68 11.68
C MET A 227 -4.66 -29.18 11.50
N LEU A 228 -5.27 -28.78 10.36
CA LEU A 228 -5.60 -27.39 10.10
C LEU A 228 -6.69 -26.85 11.06
N ARG A 229 -7.62 -27.68 11.51
CA ARG A 229 -8.61 -27.33 12.53
C ARG A 229 -7.98 -27.12 13.90
N GLU A 230 -7.09 -28.03 14.30
CA GLU A 230 -6.35 -27.94 15.56
C GLU A 230 -5.50 -26.66 15.57
N LEU A 231 -4.73 -26.41 14.51
CA LEU A 231 -3.91 -25.24 14.33
C LEU A 231 -4.70 -23.93 14.43
N ALA A 232 -5.84 -23.84 13.74
CA ALA A 232 -6.68 -22.66 13.79
C ALA A 232 -7.30 -22.45 15.18
N SER A 233 -7.72 -23.51 15.84
CA SER A 233 -8.30 -23.48 17.20
C SER A 233 -7.27 -23.01 18.24
N GLU A 234 -6.08 -23.59 18.22
CA GLU A 234 -4.98 -23.19 19.11
C GLU A 234 -4.49 -21.76 18.84
N GLY A 235 -4.50 -21.34 17.56
CA GLY A 235 -4.18 -19.98 17.14
C GLY A 235 -5.27 -18.94 17.43
N GLY A 236 -6.37 -19.32 18.12
CA GLY A 236 -7.45 -18.39 18.48
C GLY A 236 -8.31 -17.93 17.29
N GLY A 237 -8.23 -18.61 16.16
CA GLY A 237 -9.02 -18.32 14.96
C GLY A 237 -9.99 -19.46 14.59
N ARG A 238 -10.14 -19.71 13.29
CA ARG A 238 -11.09 -20.69 12.77
C ARG A 238 -10.58 -21.32 11.46
N TYR A 239 -10.94 -22.58 11.25
CA TYR A 239 -10.73 -23.31 10.01
C TYR A 239 -11.86 -23.03 9.01
N PHE A 240 -11.50 -22.95 7.72
CA PHE A 240 -12.39 -22.84 6.57
C PHE A 240 -11.95 -23.80 5.47
N ASN A 241 -12.92 -24.29 4.68
CA ASN A 241 -12.64 -25.17 3.55
C ASN A 241 -12.93 -24.44 2.23
N LEU A 242 -11.97 -24.44 1.32
CA LEU A 242 -12.10 -23.77 0.01
C LEU A 242 -12.89 -24.60 -1.03
N ILE A 243 -13.26 -25.84 -0.72
CA ILE A 243 -14.08 -26.67 -1.63
C ILE A 243 -15.52 -26.13 -1.72
N SER A 244 -16.06 -25.66 -0.58
CA SER A 244 -17.50 -25.34 -0.42
C SER A 244 -17.97 -24.08 -1.15
N GLY A 245 -17.10 -23.41 -1.92
CA GLY A 245 -17.40 -22.18 -2.67
C GLY A 245 -16.60 -20.98 -2.15
N ASN A 246 -15.88 -20.34 -3.05
CA ASN A 246 -14.98 -19.22 -2.69
C ASN A 246 -15.73 -18.06 -2.02
N GLU A 247 -16.95 -17.75 -2.46
CA GLU A 247 -17.69 -16.58 -1.99
C GLU A 247 -18.22 -16.74 -0.55
N SER A 248 -18.82 -17.89 -0.23
CA SER A 248 -19.32 -18.15 1.13
C SER A 248 -18.17 -18.21 2.16
N THR A 249 -17.07 -18.86 1.80
CA THR A 249 -15.87 -18.94 2.63
C THR A 249 -15.25 -17.55 2.83
N MET A 250 -15.17 -16.74 1.78
CA MET A 250 -14.71 -15.37 1.82
C MET A 250 -15.52 -14.51 2.80
N GLN A 251 -16.84 -14.52 2.68
CA GLN A 251 -17.74 -13.75 3.55
C GLN A 251 -17.62 -14.17 5.02
N GLN A 252 -17.53 -15.47 5.29
CA GLN A 252 -17.34 -15.98 6.65
C GLN A 252 -15.99 -15.54 7.23
N LEU A 253 -14.90 -15.63 6.46
CA LEU A 253 -13.57 -15.21 6.88
C LEU A 253 -13.54 -13.70 7.15
N LEU A 254 -14.06 -12.88 6.25
CA LEU A 254 -14.15 -11.42 6.43
C LEU A 254 -14.95 -11.04 7.67
N THR A 255 -16.04 -11.78 7.96
CA THR A 255 -16.85 -11.57 9.17
C THR A 255 -16.03 -11.82 10.42
N GLN A 256 -15.18 -12.86 10.47
CA GLN A 256 -14.30 -13.13 11.60
C GLN A 256 -13.19 -12.07 11.73
N ILE A 257 -12.56 -11.71 10.63
CA ILE A 257 -11.52 -10.67 10.60
C ILE A 257 -12.08 -9.33 11.10
N ASN A 258 -13.30 -8.97 10.72
CA ASN A 258 -13.94 -7.72 11.16
C ASN A 258 -14.31 -7.69 12.65
N ARG A 259 -14.31 -8.84 13.33
CA ARG A 259 -14.51 -8.93 14.79
C ARG A 259 -13.22 -8.66 15.58
N ILE A 260 -12.07 -8.73 14.92
CA ILE A 260 -10.78 -8.42 15.55
C ILE A 260 -10.74 -6.93 15.86
N GLU A 261 -10.26 -6.58 17.06
CA GLU A 261 -10.15 -5.19 17.49
C GLU A 261 -9.24 -4.40 16.56
N LYS A 262 -9.81 -3.37 15.93
CA LYS A 262 -9.09 -2.50 14.99
C LYS A 262 -8.31 -1.44 15.75
N ARG A 263 -7.07 -1.18 15.32
CA ARG A 263 -6.23 -0.13 15.89
C ARG A 263 -6.05 1.04 14.91
N GLU A 264 -5.71 2.19 15.46
CA GLU A 264 -5.30 3.33 14.64
C GLU A 264 -3.96 3.02 13.96
N MET A 265 -3.94 3.08 12.65
CA MET A 265 -2.75 2.93 11.82
C MET A 265 -2.39 4.28 11.21
N GLU A 266 -1.14 4.68 11.35
CA GLU A 266 -0.65 5.86 10.64
C GLU A 266 -0.21 5.43 9.24
N GLN A 267 -0.92 5.93 8.23
CA GLN A 267 -0.47 5.86 6.86
C GLN A 267 0.25 7.17 6.54
N ARG A 268 1.55 7.10 6.28
CA ARG A 268 2.28 8.25 5.73
C ARG A 268 1.94 8.35 4.24
N VAL A 269 0.98 9.18 3.92
CA VAL A 269 0.73 9.57 2.54
C VAL A 269 1.71 10.70 2.23
N PHE A 270 2.56 10.50 1.25
CA PHE A 270 3.36 11.59 0.71
C PHE A 270 2.38 12.51 -0.01
N SER A 271 1.95 13.54 0.68
CA SER A 271 1.13 14.56 0.08
C SER A 271 2.01 15.61 -0.59
N GLU A 272 1.41 16.26 -1.55
CA GLU A 272 1.95 17.25 -2.46
C GLU A 272 2.88 18.27 -1.77
N TYR A 273 3.82 18.81 -2.55
CA TYR A 273 4.68 19.90 -2.12
C TYR A 273 3.86 21.11 -1.68
N GLU A 274 4.23 21.75 -0.58
CA GLU A 274 3.59 22.99 -0.16
C GLU A 274 3.87 24.11 -1.16
N SER A 275 2.81 24.72 -1.65
CA SER A 275 2.86 25.83 -2.61
C SER A 275 3.01 27.15 -1.86
N TYR A 276 4.06 27.90 -2.15
CA TYR A 276 4.34 29.17 -1.51
C TYR A 276 4.12 30.38 -2.43
N PHE A 277 3.14 30.34 -3.30
CA PHE A 277 2.82 31.47 -4.18
C PHE A 277 2.13 32.64 -3.45
N GLN A 278 1.41 32.35 -2.36
CA GLN A 278 0.58 33.33 -1.62
C GLN A 278 1.36 34.55 -1.12
N PRO A 279 2.53 34.44 -0.44
CA PRO A 279 3.28 35.58 0.04
C PRO A 279 3.78 36.48 -1.10
N PHE A 280 4.13 35.92 -2.25
CA PHE A 280 4.57 36.70 -3.41
C PHE A 280 3.44 37.53 -4.01
N ILE A 281 2.22 36.98 -4.11
CA ILE A 281 1.03 37.73 -4.53
C ILE A 281 0.71 38.83 -3.53
N PHE A 282 0.76 38.52 -2.23
CA PHE A 282 0.46 39.52 -1.18
C PHE A 282 1.43 40.70 -1.26
N ILE A 283 2.74 40.46 -1.38
CA ILE A 283 3.75 41.52 -1.50
C ILE A 283 3.55 42.33 -2.80
N ALA A 284 3.24 41.67 -3.92
CA ALA A 284 2.98 42.36 -5.19
C ALA A 284 1.76 43.29 -5.09
N LEU A 285 0.66 42.83 -4.50
CA LEU A 285 -0.53 43.62 -4.25
C LEU A 285 -0.28 44.80 -3.31
N LEU A 286 0.53 44.57 -2.25
CA LEU A 286 0.87 45.61 -1.29
C LEU A 286 1.74 46.71 -1.93
N LEU A 287 2.68 46.36 -2.79
CA LEU A 287 3.45 47.30 -3.57
C LEU A 287 2.55 48.12 -4.51
N TRP A 288 1.56 47.51 -5.14
CA TRP A 288 0.62 48.18 -6.03
C TRP A 288 -0.31 49.16 -5.28
N LEU A 289 -0.77 48.72 -4.08
CA LEU A 289 -1.61 49.51 -3.20
C LEU A 289 -0.86 50.69 -2.61
N LEU A 290 0.38 50.52 -2.21
CA LEU A 290 1.28 51.61 -1.73
C LEU A 290 1.53 52.64 -2.82
N GLU A 291 1.75 52.18 -4.07
CA GLU A 291 1.93 53.07 -5.21
C GLU A 291 0.65 53.86 -5.53
N TYR A 292 -0.53 53.22 -5.43
CA TYR A 292 -1.83 53.81 -5.64
C TYR A 292 -2.20 54.85 -4.56
N CYS A 293 -1.92 54.52 -3.29
CA CYS A 293 -2.20 55.36 -2.13
C CYS A 293 -1.18 56.51 -1.94
N TRP A 294 -0.02 56.46 -2.62
CA TRP A 294 0.99 57.51 -2.47
C TRP A 294 0.50 58.79 -3.10
N PRO A 295 0.13 59.85 -2.28
CA PRO A 295 -0.54 61.02 -2.80
C PRO A 295 0.37 61.78 -3.78
N PHE A 296 -0.09 61.93 -5.00
CA PHE A 296 0.46 62.90 -5.93
C PHE A 296 0.27 64.26 -5.30
N GLY A 297 1.26 64.75 -4.61
CA GLY A 297 1.23 66.08 -4.04
C GLY A 297 0.94 67.12 -5.14
N ARG A 298 -0.28 67.51 -5.25
CA ARG A 298 -0.62 68.83 -5.77
C ARG A 298 0.02 69.86 -4.83
N ARG A 299 1.26 70.19 -5.05
CA ARG A 299 1.87 71.37 -4.49
C ARG A 299 2.05 72.36 -5.63
N GLY A 300 1.25 73.39 -5.64
CA GLY A 300 1.47 74.51 -6.51
C GLY A 300 0.24 75.13 -7.15
N ALA A 301 -0.79 75.40 -6.34
CA ALA A 301 -1.70 76.46 -6.65
C ALA A 301 -1.90 77.25 -5.36
N SER A 302 -0.92 78.07 -4.99
CA SER A 302 -1.03 79.10 -3.97
C SER A 302 -0.50 80.35 -4.58
N ALA A 303 -1.45 81.22 -4.89
CA ALA A 303 -1.48 82.67 -4.73
C ALA A 303 -0.28 83.50 -5.25
N ALA A 304 -0.49 84.23 -6.26
CA ALA A 304 -0.56 85.68 -6.22
C ALA A 304 -0.87 86.21 -7.63
#